data_4fada73eb5cd64048227554f39ac43ba
#
_entry.id   4fada73eb5cd64048227554f39ac43ba
#
_cell.length_a   1.000
_cell.length_b   1.000
_cell.length_c   1.000
_cell.angle_alpha   90.00
_cell.angle_beta   90.00
_cell.angle_gamma   90.00
#
_symmetry.space_group_name_H-M   'P 1'
#
loop_
_entity.id
_entity.type
_entity.pdbx_description
1 polymer ?
#
loop_
_entity_poly.entity_id
_entity_poly.type
_entity_poly.pdbx_seq_one_letter_code
_entity_poly.pdbx_strand_id
1 'polypeptide(L)'
;MRVVAEGLNFPTSLTFGEDGTFYVAESGLPFGGAPVGGKVWRIDSARERTCLLSDLRPPVNGVVYHEGGLIVSEGGYPGRISRLDLASGKVTTLIDDLPGFGNYQTNMVAIGPDGKLYFSQGALTNSGVIGLDSHDLGWLRHVPHNCDLPGYDIVLSDVTAVTRDPRSEDQSATVATGAFSPFGTVHPDGFAIKGALPCTSSVMRCNPDGSDLELVAWGLRNAYGLGFLPDGRLLATDQGTDARGSRPLANCPDALFEVRPGAWYGWPDFVCGRPATSPEFQSPGSHPTVFVLKNHASLPAPERPLLEFEINSSAVKFDIIPRYHPTLGGQMVVALFGDERPVTGPAGPRVGRGLVRVNPQDWSRHPIKSEGLKRPIDVRFGVNGSGFVVDFGDFAITPDKGLSAQAGSGEIFQFEVNALEV
;
A
#
# COMPACT_ATOMS: atom_id res chain seq x y z
N MET A 1 -17.87 -17.65 7.14
CA MET A 1 -16.94 -16.86 8.01
C MET A 1 -17.63 -16.52 9.31
N ARG A 2 -16.89 -16.31 10.42
CA ARG A 2 -17.42 -15.97 11.75
C ARG A 2 -16.70 -14.72 12.27
N VAL A 3 -17.44 -13.72 12.76
CA VAL A 3 -16.86 -12.53 13.40
C VAL A 3 -16.20 -12.93 14.73
N VAL A 4 -14.94 -12.53 14.92
CA VAL A 4 -14.15 -12.77 16.14
C VAL A 4 -13.78 -11.48 16.87
N ALA A 5 -13.80 -10.34 16.18
CA ALA A 5 -13.70 -9.01 16.76
C ALA A 5 -14.50 -8.03 15.91
N GLU A 6 -15.15 -7.05 16.55
CA GLU A 6 -15.99 -6.04 15.89
C GLU A 6 -15.81 -4.68 16.55
N GLY A 7 -16.37 -3.61 15.98
CA GLY A 7 -16.30 -2.27 16.55
C GLY A 7 -14.90 -1.63 16.48
N LEU A 8 -14.09 -2.02 15.48
CA LEU A 8 -12.77 -1.45 15.22
C LEU A 8 -12.89 -0.22 14.31
N ASN A 9 -12.04 0.78 14.53
CA ASN A 9 -11.97 1.98 13.70
C ASN A 9 -10.98 1.77 12.55
N PHE A 10 -11.48 1.25 11.42
CA PHE A 10 -10.69 1.09 10.21
C PHE A 10 -9.39 0.30 10.45
N PRO A 11 -9.49 -0.96 10.89
CA PRO A 11 -8.33 -1.80 11.14
C PRO A 11 -7.59 -2.08 9.83
N THR A 12 -6.27 -2.13 9.89
CA THR A 12 -5.41 -2.26 8.71
C THR A 12 -4.54 -3.49 8.72
N SER A 13 -4.24 -4.05 9.88
CA SER A 13 -3.29 -5.16 9.99
C SER A 13 -3.56 -6.02 11.20
N LEU A 14 -3.24 -7.30 11.07
CA LEU A 14 -3.34 -8.32 12.11
C LEU A 14 -2.04 -9.11 12.18
N THR A 15 -1.61 -9.47 13.39
CA THR A 15 -0.55 -10.44 13.63
C THR A 15 -0.84 -11.26 14.88
N PHE A 16 -0.12 -12.37 15.06
CA PHE A 16 -0.29 -13.28 16.20
C PHE A 16 0.98 -13.35 17.03
N GLY A 17 0.82 -13.37 18.34
CA GLY A 17 1.85 -13.83 19.25
C GLY A 17 2.02 -15.35 19.20
N GLU A 18 3.07 -15.86 19.83
CA GLU A 18 3.35 -17.31 19.90
C GLU A 18 2.25 -18.10 20.59
N ASP A 19 1.53 -17.47 21.51
CA ASP A 19 0.40 -18.03 22.27
C ASP A 19 -0.94 -17.90 21.51
N GLY A 20 -0.93 -17.35 20.29
CA GLY A 20 -2.11 -17.11 19.49
C GLY A 20 -2.90 -15.86 19.87
N THR A 21 -2.39 -15.00 20.74
CA THR A 21 -2.93 -13.67 21.03
C THR A 21 -2.93 -12.80 19.78
N PHE A 22 -4.02 -12.08 19.53
CA PHE A 22 -4.15 -11.16 18.38
C PHE A 22 -3.58 -9.79 18.69
N TYR A 23 -2.85 -9.22 17.73
CA TYR A 23 -2.46 -7.81 17.75
C TYR A 23 -2.98 -7.15 16.47
N VAL A 24 -3.76 -6.08 16.66
CA VAL A 24 -4.49 -5.42 15.57
C VAL A 24 -4.11 -3.95 15.52
N ALA A 25 -3.75 -3.46 14.34
CA ALA A 25 -3.55 -2.03 14.10
C ALA A 25 -4.83 -1.39 13.56
N GLU A 26 -5.23 -0.25 14.13
CA GLU A 26 -6.22 0.67 13.58
C GLU A 26 -5.50 1.83 12.88
N SER A 27 -5.99 2.24 11.73
CA SER A 27 -5.36 3.26 10.87
C SER A 27 -5.14 4.60 11.56
N GLY A 28 -6.05 5.02 12.43
CA GLY A 28 -6.03 6.35 13.08
C GLY A 28 -6.46 7.51 12.18
N LEU A 29 -6.92 7.21 10.95
CA LEU A 29 -7.51 8.22 10.08
C LEU A 29 -8.91 8.62 10.59
N PRO A 30 -9.28 9.92 10.56
CA PRO A 30 -10.52 10.43 11.17
C PRO A 30 -11.75 10.22 10.28
N PHE A 31 -11.82 9.08 9.58
CA PHE A 31 -12.96 8.77 8.74
C PHE A 31 -14.21 8.50 9.56
N GLY A 32 -15.36 8.99 9.08
CA GLY A 32 -16.64 8.77 9.74
C GLY A 32 -16.70 9.23 11.21
N GLY A 33 -15.87 10.21 11.60
CA GLY A 33 -15.79 10.72 12.96
C GLY A 33 -14.94 9.86 13.92
N ALA A 34 -14.15 8.93 13.43
CA ALA A 34 -13.18 8.21 14.26
C ALA A 34 -12.14 9.15 14.86
N PRO A 35 -11.64 8.89 16.09
CA PRO A 35 -10.56 9.66 16.67
C PRO A 35 -9.30 9.66 15.80
N VAL A 36 -8.61 10.80 15.73
CA VAL A 36 -7.29 10.90 15.10
C VAL A 36 -6.26 10.17 15.96
N GLY A 37 -5.31 9.50 15.30
CA GLY A 37 -4.24 8.76 15.96
C GLY A 37 -4.46 7.25 15.91
N GLY A 38 -3.49 6.55 15.33
CA GLY A 38 -3.52 5.10 15.21
C GLY A 38 -3.38 4.40 16.56
N LYS A 39 -3.86 3.16 16.61
CA LYS A 39 -3.78 2.33 17.81
C LYS A 39 -3.30 0.93 17.47
N VAL A 40 -2.67 0.29 18.46
CA VAL A 40 -2.43 -1.14 18.43
C VAL A 40 -3.14 -1.78 19.61
N TRP A 41 -4.00 -2.73 19.32
CA TRP A 41 -4.78 -3.49 20.29
C TRP A 41 -4.20 -4.88 20.48
N ARG A 42 -4.16 -5.36 21.71
CA ARG A 42 -4.10 -6.78 22.05
C ARG A 42 -5.53 -7.28 22.24
N ILE A 43 -5.88 -8.39 21.62
CA ILE A 43 -7.18 -9.06 21.78
C ILE A 43 -6.88 -10.49 22.23
N ASP A 44 -7.30 -10.84 23.42
CA ASP A 44 -7.06 -12.16 24.01
C ASP A 44 -8.12 -13.20 23.60
N SER A 45 -7.97 -14.42 24.10
CA SER A 45 -8.90 -15.52 23.84
C SER A 45 -10.32 -15.30 24.39
N ALA A 46 -10.47 -14.44 25.40
CA ALA A 46 -11.78 -14.00 25.92
C ALA A 46 -12.37 -12.84 25.10
N ARG A 47 -11.66 -12.38 24.05
CA ARG A 47 -12.00 -11.23 23.20
C ARG A 47 -11.95 -9.89 23.94
N GLU A 48 -11.26 -9.84 25.07
CA GLU A 48 -11.01 -8.58 25.75
C GLU A 48 -9.91 -7.80 25.03
N ARG A 49 -10.11 -6.47 24.93
CA ARG A 49 -9.20 -5.56 24.23
C ARG A 49 -8.39 -4.76 25.22
N THR A 50 -7.10 -4.75 25.03
CA THR A 50 -6.16 -3.88 25.72
C THR A 50 -5.44 -3.00 24.72
N CYS A 51 -5.52 -1.68 24.86
CA CYS A 51 -4.76 -0.75 24.02
C CYS A 51 -3.29 -0.79 24.48
N LEU A 52 -2.40 -1.19 23.56
CA LEU A 52 -0.97 -1.23 23.82
C LEU A 52 -0.27 0.05 23.39
N LEU A 53 -0.70 0.62 22.27
CA LEU A 53 -0.19 1.88 21.73
C LEU A 53 -1.36 2.75 21.27
N SER A 54 -1.25 4.06 21.50
CA SER A 54 -2.17 5.07 21.00
C SER A 54 -1.41 6.25 20.39
N ASP A 55 -2.15 7.16 19.77
CA ASP A 55 -1.63 8.41 19.20
C ASP A 55 -0.49 8.20 18.18
N LEU A 56 -0.51 7.05 17.50
CA LEU A 56 0.41 6.75 16.43
C LEU A 56 0.10 7.63 15.20
N ARG A 57 1.13 7.95 14.40
CA ARG A 57 1.01 8.81 13.20
C ARG A 57 0.20 8.11 12.10
N PRO A 58 -1.02 8.60 11.77
CA PRO A 58 -1.88 7.93 10.78
C PRO A 58 -1.38 8.13 9.33
N PRO A 59 -1.66 7.16 8.46
CA PRO A 59 -2.24 5.84 8.73
C PRO A 59 -1.23 4.86 9.33
N VAL A 60 -1.66 4.07 10.31
CA VAL A 60 -0.90 2.90 10.74
C VAL A 60 -1.26 1.74 9.81
N ASN A 61 -0.32 1.31 8.99
CA ASN A 61 -0.58 0.34 7.92
C ASN A 61 -0.11 -1.09 8.25
N GLY A 62 0.74 -1.26 9.25
CA GLY A 62 1.28 -2.57 9.58
C GLY A 62 1.57 -2.79 11.05
N VAL A 63 1.31 -3.99 11.53
CA VAL A 63 1.80 -4.53 12.78
C VAL A 63 2.28 -5.96 12.55
N VAL A 64 3.49 -6.28 13.02
CA VAL A 64 4.10 -7.61 12.89
C VAL A 64 4.70 -8.02 14.22
N TYR A 65 4.33 -9.21 14.71
CA TYR A 65 4.99 -9.81 15.88
C TYR A 65 6.34 -10.38 15.48
N HIS A 66 7.36 -10.06 16.25
CA HIS A 66 8.72 -10.58 16.07
C HIS A 66 9.47 -10.61 17.39
N GLU A 67 9.93 -11.79 17.80
CA GLU A 67 10.80 -11.99 18.97
C GLU A 67 10.33 -11.23 20.25
N GLY A 68 9.10 -11.51 20.69
CA GLY A 68 8.54 -10.92 21.90
C GLY A 68 8.17 -9.44 21.80
N GLY A 69 8.16 -8.87 20.60
CA GLY A 69 7.80 -7.48 20.34
C GLY A 69 6.88 -7.30 19.15
N LEU A 70 6.39 -6.08 18.99
CA LEU A 70 5.61 -5.67 17.83
C LEU A 70 6.38 -4.61 17.03
N ILE A 71 6.52 -4.84 15.73
CA ILE A 71 7.03 -3.84 14.81
C ILE A 71 5.83 -3.16 14.16
N VAL A 72 5.76 -1.84 14.25
CA VAL A 72 4.63 -1.02 13.80
C VAL A 72 5.10 -0.03 12.76
N SER A 73 4.40 0.03 11.62
CA SER A 73 4.65 1.00 10.56
C SER A 73 3.59 2.10 10.55
N GLU A 74 4.06 3.34 10.62
CA GLU A 74 3.28 4.56 10.66
C GLU A 74 3.54 5.37 9.40
N GLY A 75 2.49 5.68 8.65
CA GLY A 75 2.59 6.38 7.36
C GLY A 75 2.49 7.91 7.44
N GLY A 76 2.44 8.49 8.64
CA GLY A 76 2.29 9.93 8.84
C GLY A 76 3.43 10.77 8.25
N TYR A 77 3.54 12.03 8.70
CA TYR A 77 4.61 12.92 8.24
C TYR A 77 5.39 13.46 9.45
N PRO A 78 6.67 13.08 9.55
CA PRO A 78 7.29 11.98 8.78
C PRO A 78 6.72 10.61 9.13
N GLY A 79 6.83 9.64 8.21
CA GLY A 79 6.55 8.23 8.49
C GLY A 79 7.64 7.64 9.39
N ARG A 80 7.34 6.52 10.08
CA ARG A 80 8.34 5.83 10.91
C ARG A 80 8.01 4.35 11.07
N ILE A 81 9.03 3.59 11.49
CA ILE A 81 8.90 2.21 11.95
C ILE A 81 9.41 2.15 13.39
N SER A 82 8.58 1.60 14.28
CA SER A 82 8.88 1.48 15.70
C SER A 82 8.74 0.05 16.19
N ARG A 83 9.45 -0.30 17.27
CA ARG A 83 9.32 -1.58 17.99
C ARG A 83 8.76 -1.32 19.38
N LEU A 84 7.69 -2.03 19.73
CA LEU A 84 7.20 -2.18 21.11
C LEU A 84 7.73 -3.50 21.66
N ASP A 85 8.49 -3.47 22.73
CA ASP A 85 8.84 -4.65 23.53
C ASP A 85 7.66 -5.00 24.45
N LEU A 86 7.08 -6.18 24.27
CA LEU A 86 5.86 -6.58 25.00
C LEU A 86 6.09 -6.87 26.48
N ALA A 87 7.31 -7.23 26.89
CA ALA A 87 7.62 -7.52 28.27
C ALA A 87 7.81 -6.25 29.11
N SER A 88 8.50 -5.26 28.56
CA SER A 88 8.81 -4.01 29.27
C SER A 88 7.85 -2.85 28.95
N GLY A 89 7.07 -2.95 27.86
CA GLY A 89 6.27 -1.85 27.34
C GLY A 89 7.10 -0.72 26.68
N LYS A 90 8.41 -0.92 26.51
CA LYS A 90 9.27 0.10 25.90
C LYS A 90 9.03 0.21 24.40
N VAL A 91 8.84 1.43 23.93
CA VAL A 91 8.79 1.75 22.48
C VAL A 91 10.15 2.31 22.05
N THR A 92 10.69 1.77 20.95
CA THR A 92 11.93 2.24 20.33
C THR A 92 11.65 2.54 18.85
N THR A 93 11.96 3.74 18.40
CA THR A 93 11.92 4.08 16.97
C THR A 93 13.12 3.43 16.29
N LEU A 94 12.86 2.62 15.26
CA LEU A 94 13.89 1.94 14.46
C LEU A 94 14.29 2.81 13.27
N ILE A 95 13.31 3.35 12.56
CA ILE A 95 13.50 4.25 11.41
C ILE A 95 12.56 5.44 11.58
N ASP A 96 13.05 6.65 11.44
CA ASP A 96 12.25 7.88 11.37
C ASP A 96 12.50 8.59 10.03
N ASP A 97 11.85 9.72 9.83
CA ASP A 97 11.98 10.56 8.63
C ASP A 97 11.68 9.84 7.31
N LEU A 98 10.80 8.81 7.36
CA LEU A 98 10.32 8.20 6.13
C LEU A 98 9.38 9.16 5.38
N PRO A 99 9.39 9.14 4.03
CA PRO A 99 8.42 9.89 3.24
C PRO A 99 6.99 9.50 3.65
N GLY A 100 6.15 10.48 3.85
CA GLY A 100 4.78 10.22 4.29
C GLY A 100 3.84 11.34 3.92
N PHE A 101 2.57 11.19 4.27
CA PHE A 101 1.53 12.15 3.98
C PHE A 101 1.46 12.51 2.50
N GLY A 102 1.22 11.49 1.68
CA GLY A 102 0.99 11.56 0.24
C GLY A 102 -0.21 10.70 -0.14
N ASN A 103 -0.34 10.32 -1.39
CA ASN A 103 -1.37 9.37 -1.83
C ASN A 103 -1.17 8.01 -1.15
N TYR A 104 0.11 7.61 -1.01
CA TYR A 104 0.53 6.38 -0.35
C TYR A 104 1.67 6.67 0.62
N GLN A 105 1.91 5.75 1.56
CA GLN A 105 2.77 5.97 2.71
C GLN A 105 3.64 4.73 2.98
N THR A 106 4.27 4.70 4.17
CA THR A 106 4.92 3.50 4.70
C THR A 106 3.84 2.43 4.93
N ASN A 107 4.02 1.26 4.30
CA ASN A 107 3.06 0.16 4.39
C ASN A 107 3.49 -0.85 5.46
N MET A 108 3.42 -2.16 5.16
CA MET A 108 3.74 -3.17 6.15
C MET A 108 5.23 -3.52 6.19
N VAL A 109 5.66 -4.14 7.28
CA VAL A 109 6.97 -4.77 7.45
C VAL A 109 6.84 -6.28 7.27
N ALA A 110 7.82 -6.90 6.62
CA ALA A 110 8.02 -8.35 6.56
C ALA A 110 9.40 -8.71 7.14
N ILE A 111 9.45 -9.81 7.88
CA ILE A 111 10.72 -10.31 8.42
C ILE A 111 11.36 -11.23 7.39
N GLY A 112 12.56 -10.92 6.98
CA GLY A 112 13.31 -11.70 6.01
C GLY A 112 13.89 -12.99 6.59
N PRO A 113 14.18 -14.00 5.76
CA PRO A 113 14.88 -15.20 6.19
C PRO A 113 16.33 -14.92 6.65
N ASP A 114 16.85 -13.75 6.32
CA ASP A 114 18.14 -13.21 6.77
C ASP A 114 18.03 -12.45 8.13
N GLY A 115 16.85 -12.43 8.74
CA GLY A 115 16.55 -11.71 9.96
C GLY A 115 16.39 -10.18 9.81
N LYS A 116 16.55 -9.63 8.59
CA LYS A 116 16.35 -8.20 8.34
C LYS A 116 14.85 -7.85 8.26
N LEU A 117 14.58 -6.58 8.51
CA LEU A 117 13.24 -5.97 8.33
C LEU A 117 13.13 -5.43 6.92
N TYR A 118 12.17 -5.94 6.15
CA TYR A 118 11.82 -5.45 4.82
C TYR A 118 10.52 -4.66 4.91
N PHE A 119 10.47 -3.50 4.29
CA PHE A 119 9.26 -2.69 4.27
C PHE A 119 9.09 -1.97 2.95
N SER A 120 7.86 -1.65 2.61
CA SER A 120 7.53 -0.94 1.40
C SER A 120 7.13 0.50 1.71
N GLN A 121 7.51 1.39 0.80
CA GLN A 121 7.18 2.81 0.82
C GLN A 121 6.45 3.16 -0.48
N GLY A 122 5.20 3.60 -0.38
CA GLY A 122 4.40 3.97 -1.53
C GLY A 122 4.81 5.31 -2.14
N ALA A 123 4.35 5.56 -3.37
CA ALA A 123 4.50 6.85 -4.05
C ALA A 123 3.68 7.95 -3.36
N LEU A 124 4.18 9.17 -3.33
CA LEU A 124 3.40 10.31 -2.86
C LEU A 124 2.37 10.79 -3.89
N THR A 125 2.60 10.48 -5.17
CA THR A 125 1.71 10.87 -6.27
C THR A 125 1.11 9.66 -6.96
N ASN A 126 0.07 9.90 -7.76
CA ASN A 126 -0.53 8.86 -8.59
C ASN A 126 0.44 8.33 -9.67
N SER A 127 1.16 9.24 -10.35
CA SER A 127 1.96 8.91 -11.54
C SER A 127 3.15 9.85 -11.77
N GLY A 128 3.81 10.29 -10.69
CA GLY A 128 5.05 11.09 -10.74
C GLY A 128 4.85 12.58 -10.84
N VAL A 129 3.62 13.09 -11.01
CA VAL A 129 3.31 14.53 -11.12
C VAL A 129 2.20 14.89 -10.14
N ILE A 130 2.42 15.88 -9.30
CA ILE A 130 1.42 16.37 -8.34
C ILE A 130 0.32 17.11 -9.10
N GLY A 131 -0.93 16.81 -8.75
CA GLY A 131 -2.11 17.42 -9.35
C GLY A 131 -3.16 17.87 -8.31
N LEU A 132 -4.31 18.31 -8.80
CA LEU A 132 -5.43 18.73 -7.96
C LEU A 132 -5.98 17.58 -7.09
N ASP A 133 -5.87 16.34 -7.54
CA ASP A 133 -6.18 15.15 -6.75
C ASP A 133 -5.41 15.11 -5.43
N SER A 134 -4.16 15.55 -5.42
CA SER A 134 -3.33 15.64 -4.21
C SER A 134 -3.82 16.72 -3.24
N HIS A 135 -4.41 17.81 -3.76
CA HIS A 135 -5.08 18.82 -2.96
C HIS A 135 -6.41 18.31 -2.41
N ASP A 136 -7.20 17.61 -3.21
CA ASP A 136 -8.52 17.08 -2.84
C ASP A 136 -8.40 15.94 -1.82
N LEU A 137 -7.35 15.12 -1.91
CA LEU A 137 -6.97 14.15 -0.88
C LEU A 137 -6.41 14.80 0.40
N GLY A 138 -6.17 16.11 0.39
CA GLY A 138 -5.86 16.92 1.56
C GLY A 138 -4.38 17.07 1.89
N TRP A 139 -3.50 16.16 1.45
CA TRP A 139 -2.10 16.21 1.88
C TRP A 139 -1.33 17.41 1.32
N LEU A 140 -1.62 17.85 0.10
CA LEU A 140 -0.97 19.03 -0.49
C LEU A 140 -1.23 20.32 0.31
N ARG A 141 -2.35 20.39 1.03
CA ARG A 141 -2.68 21.54 1.91
C ARG A 141 -1.77 21.62 3.13
N HIS A 142 -1.31 20.48 3.63
CA HIS A 142 -0.52 20.36 4.85
C HIS A 142 0.98 20.33 4.58
N VAL A 143 1.40 19.71 3.45
CA VAL A 143 2.80 19.51 3.09
C VAL A 143 3.08 19.92 1.64
N PRO A 144 2.98 21.24 1.32
CA PRO A 144 3.04 21.73 -0.05
C PRO A 144 4.40 21.53 -0.74
N HIS A 145 5.45 21.18 0.01
CA HIS A 145 6.78 20.91 -0.51
C HIS A 145 7.07 19.43 -0.74
N ASN A 146 6.11 18.56 -0.39
CA ASN A 146 6.29 17.13 -0.51
C ASN A 146 6.23 16.71 -2.00
N CYS A 147 7.11 15.80 -2.40
CA CYS A 147 7.13 15.21 -3.73
C CYS A 147 7.77 13.83 -3.68
N ASP A 148 7.63 13.05 -4.76
CA ASP A 148 8.27 11.74 -4.84
C ASP A 148 9.80 11.85 -4.83
N LEU A 149 10.45 10.91 -4.14
CA LEU A 149 11.89 10.81 -3.98
C LEU A 149 12.39 9.55 -4.70
N PRO A 150 13.25 9.68 -5.74
CA PRO A 150 13.72 8.52 -6.48
C PRO A 150 14.77 7.71 -5.71
N GLY A 151 14.71 6.38 -5.85
CA GLY A 151 15.71 5.46 -5.30
C GLY A 151 16.92 5.26 -6.22
N TYR A 152 16.80 5.58 -7.50
CA TYR A 152 17.87 5.57 -8.50
C TYR A 152 18.12 6.96 -9.06
N ASP A 153 19.30 7.17 -9.66
CA ASP A 153 19.59 8.39 -10.41
C ASP A 153 18.64 8.48 -11.60
N ILE A 154 17.87 9.56 -11.70
CA ILE A 154 16.93 9.80 -12.80
C ILE A 154 17.26 11.06 -13.56
N VAL A 155 16.85 11.09 -14.82
CA VAL A 155 16.90 12.29 -15.67
C VAL A 155 15.49 12.56 -16.17
N LEU A 156 14.97 13.75 -15.87
CA LEU A 156 13.61 14.13 -16.21
C LEU A 156 13.49 14.61 -17.65
N SER A 157 12.35 14.33 -18.26
CA SER A 157 11.84 15.06 -19.42
C SER A 157 11.16 16.36 -18.94
N ASP A 158 10.78 17.23 -19.88
CA ASP A 158 10.08 18.50 -19.61
C ASP A 158 8.58 18.35 -19.35
N VAL A 159 8.14 17.16 -18.92
CA VAL A 159 6.73 16.89 -18.58
C VAL A 159 6.27 17.86 -17.52
N THR A 160 5.31 18.69 -17.89
CA THR A 160 4.74 19.70 -17.02
C THR A 160 3.22 19.69 -17.14
N ALA A 161 2.54 19.65 -16.01
CA ALA A 161 1.09 19.80 -15.94
C ALA A 161 0.73 21.22 -15.51
N VAL A 162 -0.18 21.86 -16.24
CA VAL A 162 -0.75 23.15 -15.87
C VAL A 162 -2.14 22.92 -15.30
N THR A 163 -2.35 23.32 -14.05
CA THR A 163 -3.63 23.18 -13.34
C THR A 163 -4.06 24.52 -12.75
N ARG A 164 -5.33 24.63 -12.33
CA ARG A 164 -5.74 25.72 -11.47
C ARG A 164 -4.89 25.72 -10.19
N ASP A 165 -4.49 26.91 -9.73
CA ASP A 165 -3.80 27.00 -8.44
C ASP A 165 -4.82 27.05 -7.29
N PRO A 166 -5.01 25.97 -6.54
CA PRO A 166 -5.99 25.94 -5.44
C PRO A 166 -5.58 26.76 -4.23
N ARG A 167 -4.35 27.30 -4.23
CA ARG A 167 -3.82 28.18 -3.16
C ARG A 167 -4.13 29.66 -3.44
N SER A 168 -4.53 30.00 -4.67
CA SER A 168 -4.86 31.37 -5.07
C SER A 168 -6.33 31.68 -4.82
N GLU A 169 -6.61 32.91 -4.38
CA GLU A 169 -7.97 33.44 -4.31
C GLU A 169 -8.55 33.75 -5.71
N ASP A 170 -7.68 34.05 -6.67
CA ASP A 170 -8.07 34.20 -8.07
C ASP A 170 -8.35 32.80 -8.68
N GLN A 171 -9.62 32.55 -8.98
CA GLN A 171 -10.09 31.28 -9.55
C GLN A 171 -9.54 31.01 -10.97
N SER A 172 -9.03 32.02 -11.65
CA SER A 172 -8.42 31.90 -12.97
C SER A 172 -6.90 31.64 -12.91
N ALA A 173 -6.29 31.76 -11.74
CA ALA A 173 -4.86 31.52 -11.55
C ALA A 173 -4.51 30.07 -11.86
N THR A 174 -3.45 29.89 -12.64
CA THR A 174 -2.91 28.57 -12.97
C THR A 174 -1.49 28.42 -12.45
N VAL A 175 -1.08 27.17 -12.26
CA VAL A 175 0.25 26.80 -11.81
C VAL A 175 0.78 25.65 -12.63
N ALA A 176 2.06 25.68 -12.96
CA ALA A 176 2.76 24.61 -13.66
C ALA A 176 3.55 23.75 -12.68
N THR A 177 3.41 22.43 -12.76
CA THR A 177 4.10 21.47 -11.90
C THR A 177 4.79 20.42 -12.75
N GLY A 178 6.07 20.22 -12.55
CA GLY A 178 6.87 19.18 -13.18
C GLY A 178 6.83 17.85 -12.41
N ALA A 179 7.38 16.81 -13.04
CA ALA A 179 7.51 15.51 -12.38
C ALA A 179 8.55 15.53 -11.27
N PHE A 180 8.39 14.68 -10.25
CA PHE A 180 9.29 14.59 -9.08
C PHE A 180 9.62 15.95 -8.46
N SER A 181 8.66 16.86 -8.46
CA SER A 181 8.83 18.26 -8.03
C SER A 181 7.71 18.65 -7.07
N PRO A 182 7.98 19.53 -6.11
CA PRO A 182 6.94 20.16 -5.31
C PRO A 182 5.92 20.89 -6.20
N PHE A 183 4.69 20.98 -5.73
CA PHE A 183 3.62 21.66 -6.46
C PHE A 183 3.99 23.11 -6.81
N GLY A 184 3.90 23.45 -8.08
CA GLY A 184 4.29 24.76 -8.60
C GLY A 184 5.79 24.89 -8.93
N THR A 185 6.53 23.81 -8.93
CA THR A 185 7.94 23.77 -9.33
C THR A 185 8.09 23.02 -10.65
N VAL A 186 8.90 23.55 -11.57
CA VAL A 186 9.20 22.95 -12.88
C VAL A 186 10.71 22.82 -13.02
N HIS A 187 11.15 21.73 -13.65
CA HIS A 187 12.55 21.53 -14.02
C HIS A 187 12.71 21.55 -15.55
N PRO A 188 13.88 22.00 -16.05
CA PRO A 188 14.16 21.95 -17.47
C PRO A 188 14.34 20.49 -17.95
N ASP A 189 14.15 20.28 -19.25
CA ASP A 189 14.47 19.03 -19.90
C ASP A 189 15.91 18.58 -19.63
N GLY A 190 16.08 17.31 -19.25
CA GLY A 190 17.38 16.75 -18.89
C GLY A 190 17.84 17.05 -17.45
N PHE A 191 16.96 17.60 -16.60
CA PHE A 191 17.29 17.80 -15.19
C PHE A 191 17.52 16.45 -14.49
N ALA A 192 18.67 16.32 -13.81
CA ALA A 192 19.06 15.11 -13.12
C ALA A 192 18.72 15.19 -11.62
N ILE A 193 18.11 14.13 -11.08
CA ILE A 193 17.90 13.97 -9.64
C ILE A 193 18.66 12.73 -9.20
N LYS A 194 19.46 12.86 -8.14
CA LYS A 194 20.18 11.75 -7.54
C LYS A 194 19.22 10.87 -6.74
N GLY A 195 19.40 9.55 -6.86
CA GLY A 195 18.75 8.59 -5.97
C GLY A 195 19.23 8.77 -4.53
N ALA A 196 18.29 8.63 -3.60
CA ALA A 196 18.57 8.81 -2.18
C ALA A 196 17.77 7.80 -1.34
N LEU A 197 18.12 7.67 -0.06
CA LEU A 197 17.38 6.92 0.94
C LEU A 197 17.08 7.84 2.14
N PRO A 198 15.88 7.72 2.72
CA PRO A 198 14.76 6.90 2.25
C PRO A 198 14.13 7.45 0.96
N CYS A 199 13.50 6.59 0.16
CA CYS A 199 12.86 6.97 -1.10
C CYS A 199 11.40 6.48 -1.19
N THR A 200 10.64 7.02 -2.14
CA THR A 200 9.27 6.60 -2.43
C THR A 200 9.24 5.50 -3.49
N SER A 201 8.09 4.83 -3.69
CA SER A 201 7.89 3.80 -4.70
C SER A 201 8.88 2.64 -4.59
N SER A 202 9.14 2.18 -3.37
CA SER A 202 10.27 1.29 -3.10
C SER A 202 9.95 0.17 -2.12
N VAL A 203 10.79 -0.85 -2.16
CA VAL A 203 11.01 -1.77 -1.05
C VAL A 203 12.41 -1.50 -0.50
N MET A 204 12.50 -1.26 0.79
CA MET A 204 13.74 -1.05 1.53
C MET A 204 13.89 -2.13 2.61
N ARG A 205 15.10 -2.29 3.14
CA ARG A 205 15.37 -3.18 4.26
C ARG A 205 16.38 -2.56 5.21
N CYS A 206 16.37 -3.02 6.46
CA CYS A 206 17.35 -2.63 7.48
C CYS A 206 17.62 -3.79 8.44
N ASN A 207 18.61 -3.63 9.31
CA ASN A 207 18.80 -4.53 10.44
C ASN A 207 17.62 -4.44 11.43
N PRO A 208 17.43 -5.43 12.34
CA PRO A 208 16.35 -5.41 13.33
C PRO A 208 16.38 -4.21 14.29
N ASP A 209 17.52 -3.55 14.44
CA ASP A 209 17.70 -2.32 15.23
C ASP A 209 17.48 -1.02 14.43
N GLY A 210 17.16 -1.13 13.14
CA GLY A 210 16.94 -0.01 12.24
C GLY A 210 18.20 0.50 11.54
N SER A 211 19.38 -0.04 11.85
CA SER A 211 20.64 0.34 11.19
C SER A 211 20.73 -0.22 9.76
N ASP A 212 21.69 0.28 8.99
CA ASP A 212 22.01 -0.18 7.62
C ASP A 212 20.78 -0.21 6.68
N LEU A 213 20.11 0.95 6.55
CA LEU A 213 19.02 1.10 5.60
C LEU A 213 19.52 0.93 4.15
N GLU A 214 18.94 -0.01 3.43
CA GLU A 214 19.31 -0.38 2.07
C GLU A 214 18.09 -0.34 1.14
N LEU A 215 18.29 0.09 -0.11
CA LEU A 215 17.30 -0.09 -1.17
C LEU A 215 17.34 -1.54 -1.65
N VAL A 216 16.18 -2.21 -1.63
CA VAL A 216 16.02 -3.53 -2.25
C VAL A 216 15.57 -3.37 -3.69
N ALA A 217 14.52 -2.58 -3.93
CA ALA A 217 13.92 -2.41 -5.24
C ALA A 217 13.19 -1.07 -5.35
N TRP A 218 13.05 -0.54 -6.58
CA TRP A 218 12.40 0.74 -6.83
C TRP A 218 11.39 0.66 -7.99
N GLY A 219 10.42 1.59 -8.00
CA GLY A 219 9.45 1.73 -9.07
C GLY A 219 8.17 0.90 -8.90
N LEU A 220 7.87 0.47 -7.66
CA LEU A 220 6.56 -0.05 -7.24
C LEU A 220 5.70 1.12 -6.76
N ARG A 221 4.53 1.33 -7.37
CA ARG A 221 3.70 2.51 -7.03
C ARG A 221 3.21 2.49 -5.59
N ASN A 222 2.62 1.39 -5.19
CA ASN A 222 2.15 1.16 -3.81
C ASN A 222 2.15 -0.33 -3.50
N ALA A 223 3.31 -0.85 -3.16
CA ALA A 223 3.50 -2.22 -2.73
C ALA A 223 2.87 -2.42 -1.34
N TYR A 224 1.53 -2.51 -1.27
CA TYR A 224 0.80 -2.50 0.00
C TYR A 224 0.95 -3.79 0.80
N GLY A 225 0.93 -4.93 0.13
CA GLY A 225 1.24 -6.24 0.72
C GLY A 225 2.67 -6.66 0.43
N LEU A 226 3.36 -7.16 1.45
CA LEU A 226 4.75 -7.64 1.36
C LEU A 226 4.89 -8.89 2.21
N GLY A 227 5.54 -9.93 1.66
CA GLY A 227 5.72 -11.17 2.39
C GLY A 227 6.63 -12.17 1.69
N PHE A 228 7.22 -13.06 2.46
CA PHE A 228 8.11 -14.10 1.95
C PHE A 228 7.35 -15.40 1.71
N LEU A 229 7.59 -15.99 0.54
CA LEU A 229 7.24 -17.39 0.32
C LEU A 229 8.15 -18.31 1.14
N PRO A 230 7.68 -19.54 1.44
CA PRO A 230 8.49 -20.51 2.16
C PRO A 230 9.79 -20.94 1.47
N ASP A 231 9.98 -20.60 0.20
CA ASP A 231 11.21 -20.82 -0.57
C ASP A 231 12.19 -19.63 -0.50
N GLY A 232 11.84 -18.57 0.23
CA GLY A 232 12.64 -17.38 0.46
C GLY A 232 12.41 -16.24 -0.56
N ARG A 233 11.57 -16.42 -1.57
CA ARG A 233 11.22 -15.33 -2.48
C ARG A 233 10.36 -14.28 -1.77
N LEU A 234 10.71 -13.02 -1.92
CA LEU A 234 9.91 -11.90 -1.46
C LEU A 234 8.88 -11.52 -2.52
N LEU A 235 7.62 -11.45 -2.12
CA LEU A 235 6.52 -11.03 -2.99
C LEU A 235 5.93 -9.70 -2.51
N ALA A 236 5.41 -8.92 -3.47
CA ALA A 236 4.65 -7.71 -3.20
C ALA A 236 3.40 -7.64 -4.08
N THR A 237 2.28 -7.26 -3.49
CA THR A 237 1.12 -6.77 -4.25
C THR A 237 1.28 -5.29 -4.50
N ASP A 238 1.21 -4.85 -5.74
CA ASP A 238 1.35 -3.45 -6.13
C ASP A 238 0.06 -2.93 -6.78
N GLN A 239 -0.42 -1.80 -6.31
CA GLN A 239 -1.67 -1.20 -6.82
C GLN A 239 -1.42 -0.40 -8.08
N GLY A 240 -2.22 -0.66 -9.12
CA GLY A 240 -2.16 0.01 -10.41
C GLY A 240 -2.47 1.50 -10.35
N THR A 241 -1.97 2.26 -11.32
CA THR A 241 -2.21 3.71 -11.44
C THR A 241 -3.68 4.00 -11.79
N ASP A 242 -4.23 5.07 -11.22
CA ASP A 242 -5.62 5.49 -11.43
C ASP A 242 -5.75 6.51 -12.57
N ALA A 243 -6.95 6.55 -13.19
CA ALA A 243 -7.30 7.54 -14.21
C ALA A 243 -7.66 8.91 -13.60
N ARG A 244 -6.75 9.47 -12.79
CA ARG A 244 -6.91 10.75 -12.07
C ARG A 244 -5.63 11.56 -12.01
N GLY A 245 -5.77 12.82 -11.58
CA GLY A 245 -4.64 13.72 -11.38
C GLY A 245 -4.07 14.30 -12.67
N SER A 246 -2.88 14.88 -12.58
CA SER A 246 -2.24 15.63 -13.66
C SER A 246 -1.66 14.76 -14.77
N ARG A 247 -1.40 13.49 -14.49
CA ARG A 247 -0.92 12.48 -15.45
C ARG A 247 -1.73 11.19 -15.25
N PRO A 248 -3.01 11.16 -15.70
CA PRO A 248 -3.89 10.03 -15.49
C PRO A 248 -3.50 8.86 -16.40
N LEU A 249 -3.53 7.64 -15.86
CA LEU A 249 -3.38 6.40 -16.62
C LEU A 249 -4.61 5.53 -16.39
N ALA A 250 -5.22 5.06 -17.48
CA ALA A 250 -6.38 4.18 -17.41
C ALA A 250 -5.95 2.71 -17.50
N ASN A 251 -6.84 1.81 -17.12
CA ASN A 251 -6.71 0.37 -17.30
C ASN A 251 -5.43 -0.26 -16.70
N CYS A 252 -4.84 0.35 -15.67
CA CYS A 252 -3.68 -0.21 -15.00
C CYS A 252 -4.15 -1.30 -14.02
N PRO A 253 -3.76 -2.58 -14.23
CA PRO A 253 -4.10 -3.64 -13.30
C PRO A 253 -3.28 -3.51 -12.00
N ASP A 254 -3.83 -4.05 -10.92
CA ASP A 254 -3.03 -4.37 -9.75
C ASP A 254 -2.20 -5.63 -10.06
N ALA A 255 -1.08 -5.78 -9.40
CA ALA A 255 -0.13 -6.84 -9.76
C ALA A 255 0.49 -7.54 -8.54
N LEU A 256 0.90 -8.78 -8.74
CA LEU A 256 1.77 -9.51 -7.83
C LEU A 256 3.16 -9.61 -8.45
N PHE A 257 4.15 -9.08 -7.77
CA PHE A 257 5.55 -9.12 -8.19
C PHE A 257 6.39 -9.99 -7.26
N GLU A 258 7.41 -10.65 -7.83
CA GLU A 258 8.57 -11.09 -7.07
C GLU A 258 9.51 -9.90 -6.90
N VAL A 259 9.84 -9.55 -5.67
CA VAL A 259 10.74 -8.42 -5.36
C VAL A 259 12.19 -8.91 -5.40
N ARG A 260 12.97 -8.41 -6.36
CA ARG A 260 14.37 -8.78 -6.58
C ARG A 260 15.30 -7.62 -6.23
N PRO A 261 16.40 -7.90 -5.53
CA PRO A 261 17.39 -6.85 -5.24
C PRO A 261 17.93 -6.19 -6.53
N GLY A 262 17.96 -4.86 -6.52
CA GLY A 262 18.43 -4.07 -7.66
C GLY A 262 17.45 -3.95 -8.84
N ALA A 263 16.23 -4.47 -8.72
CA ALA A 263 15.24 -4.39 -9.79
C ALA A 263 14.51 -3.03 -9.81
N TRP A 264 14.03 -2.68 -11.01
CA TRP A 264 13.10 -1.57 -11.24
C TRP A 264 11.75 -2.09 -11.75
N TYR A 265 10.66 -1.62 -11.16
CA TYR A 265 9.31 -2.09 -11.48
C TYR A 265 8.56 -1.15 -12.43
N GLY A 266 9.23 -0.08 -12.86
CA GLY A 266 8.79 0.73 -13.98
C GLY A 266 8.03 2.01 -13.62
N TRP A 267 7.41 2.12 -12.44
CA TRP A 267 6.72 3.36 -12.09
C TRP A 267 7.70 4.56 -12.14
N PRO A 268 7.29 5.72 -12.69
CA PRO A 268 5.95 6.06 -13.17
C PRO A 268 5.72 5.81 -14.68
N ASP A 269 6.68 5.27 -15.42
CA ASP A 269 6.68 5.24 -16.88
C ASP A 269 6.30 3.89 -17.50
N PHE A 270 6.23 2.85 -16.69
CA PHE A 270 5.79 1.53 -17.12
C PHE A 270 4.73 0.97 -16.18
N VAL A 271 3.78 0.23 -16.74
CA VAL A 271 2.72 -0.49 -16.05
C VAL A 271 2.90 -1.97 -16.33
N CYS A 272 3.22 -2.76 -15.31
CA CYS A 272 3.45 -4.21 -15.46
C CYS A 272 4.43 -4.55 -16.60
N GLY A 273 5.53 -3.79 -16.72
CA GLY A 273 6.56 -3.95 -17.76
C GLY A 273 6.15 -3.46 -19.15
N ARG A 274 4.99 -2.80 -19.30
CA ARG A 274 4.49 -2.20 -20.54
C ARG A 274 4.62 -0.68 -20.47
N PRO A 275 5.02 0.02 -21.55
CA PRO A 275 5.14 1.49 -21.55
C PRO A 275 3.81 2.15 -21.18
N ALA A 276 3.85 3.13 -20.27
CA ALA A 276 2.67 3.95 -19.91
C ALA A 276 2.13 4.77 -21.09
N THR A 277 2.93 4.94 -22.14
CA THR A 277 2.54 5.58 -23.40
C THR A 277 1.73 4.68 -24.33
N SER A 278 1.58 3.39 -24.00
CA SER A 278 0.78 2.46 -24.80
C SER A 278 -0.68 2.89 -24.87
N PRO A 279 -1.37 2.69 -26.02
CA PRO A 279 -2.76 3.12 -26.21
C PRO A 279 -3.75 2.60 -25.15
N GLU A 280 -3.50 1.41 -24.61
CA GLU A 280 -4.33 0.78 -23.58
C GLU A 280 -4.37 1.57 -22.26
N PHE A 281 -3.32 2.33 -21.96
CA PHE A 281 -3.22 3.13 -20.73
C PHE A 281 -3.64 4.59 -20.91
N GLN A 282 -4.08 4.98 -22.09
CA GLN A 282 -4.54 6.34 -22.33
C GLN A 282 -5.87 6.59 -21.62
N SER A 283 -5.90 7.60 -20.77
CA SER A 283 -7.13 8.00 -20.07
C SER A 283 -8.03 8.78 -21.03
N PRO A 284 -9.33 8.41 -21.16
CA PRO A 284 -10.25 9.11 -22.03
C PRO A 284 -10.34 10.60 -21.73
N GLY A 285 -10.24 11.44 -22.74
CA GLY A 285 -10.32 12.90 -22.61
C GLY A 285 -9.06 13.58 -22.07
N SER A 286 -7.98 12.84 -21.82
CA SER A 286 -6.69 13.39 -21.44
C SER A 286 -5.77 13.58 -22.64
N HIS A 287 -4.72 14.41 -22.48
CA HIS A 287 -3.61 14.45 -23.42
C HIS A 287 -2.89 13.10 -23.47
N PRO A 288 -2.25 12.76 -24.61
CA PRO A 288 -1.44 11.55 -24.71
C PRO A 288 -0.38 11.51 -23.59
N THR A 289 -0.29 10.38 -22.91
CA THR A 289 0.72 10.17 -21.88
C THR A 289 2.10 10.15 -22.51
N VAL A 290 3.05 10.84 -21.89
CA VAL A 290 4.46 10.87 -22.27
C VAL A 290 5.31 10.36 -21.11
N PHE A 291 6.53 9.93 -21.42
CA PHE A 291 7.49 9.50 -20.40
C PHE A 291 8.00 10.67 -19.55
N VAL A 292 8.07 10.43 -18.27
CA VAL A 292 8.65 11.36 -17.29
C VAL A 292 10.18 11.25 -17.25
N LEU A 293 10.71 10.02 -17.42
CA LEU A 293 12.13 9.74 -17.35
C LEU A 293 12.73 9.63 -18.75
N LYS A 294 13.90 10.25 -18.95
CA LYS A 294 14.68 10.18 -20.21
C LYS A 294 15.72 9.06 -20.20
N ASN A 295 16.11 8.61 -19.03
CA ASN A 295 17.26 7.71 -18.87
C ASN A 295 16.87 6.23 -18.68
N HIS A 296 15.78 5.76 -19.28
CA HIS A 296 15.38 4.35 -19.19
C HIS A 296 16.52 3.37 -19.52
N ALA A 297 17.37 3.72 -20.49
CA ALA A 297 18.49 2.85 -20.89
C ALA A 297 19.56 2.68 -19.79
N SER A 298 19.60 3.56 -18.80
CA SER A 298 20.52 3.46 -17.65
C SER A 298 19.88 2.84 -16.40
N LEU A 299 18.57 2.58 -16.43
CA LEU A 299 17.84 1.88 -15.40
C LEU A 299 17.77 0.38 -15.75
N PRO A 300 17.60 -0.52 -14.77
CA PRO A 300 17.24 -1.91 -15.05
C PRO A 300 16.00 -2.00 -15.96
N ALA A 301 15.86 -3.05 -16.74
CA ALA A 301 14.62 -3.25 -17.51
C ALA A 301 13.43 -3.38 -16.53
N PRO A 302 12.27 -2.76 -16.85
CA PRO A 302 11.14 -2.83 -15.95
C PRO A 302 10.62 -4.26 -15.80
N GLU A 303 10.47 -4.70 -14.56
CA GLU A 303 10.03 -6.06 -14.24
C GLU A 303 8.58 -6.31 -14.67
N ARG A 304 8.29 -7.56 -15.01
CA ARG A 304 6.93 -8.03 -15.28
C ARG A 304 6.35 -8.71 -14.06
N PRO A 305 5.04 -8.60 -13.82
CA PRO A 305 4.41 -9.27 -12.70
C PRO A 305 4.33 -10.79 -12.93
N LEU A 306 4.26 -11.53 -11.83
CA LEU A 306 3.89 -12.94 -11.81
C LEU A 306 2.40 -13.12 -12.14
N LEU A 307 1.58 -12.14 -11.77
CA LEU A 307 0.14 -12.17 -11.90
C LEU A 307 -0.41 -10.73 -11.99
N GLU A 308 -1.34 -10.49 -12.92
CA GLU A 308 -2.18 -9.29 -12.94
C GLU A 308 -3.55 -9.61 -12.35
N PHE A 309 -4.02 -8.76 -11.41
CA PHE A 309 -5.38 -8.80 -10.90
C PHE A 309 -6.31 -7.97 -11.79
N GLU A 310 -7.59 -7.97 -11.46
CA GLU A 310 -8.53 -7.09 -12.16
C GLU A 310 -8.21 -5.61 -11.88
N ILE A 311 -8.44 -4.78 -12.90
CA ILE A 311 -8.22 -3.33 -12.80
C ILE A 311 -9.05 -2.75 -11.66
N ASN A 312 -8.41 -2.00 -10.77
CA ASN A 312 -9.01 -1.41 -9.58
C ASN A 312 -9.51 -2.43 -8.52
N SER A 313 -9.06 -3.68 -8.55
CA SER A 313 -9.39 -4.65 -7.50
C SER A 313 -8.77 -4.28 -6.15
N SER A 314 -7.80 -3.41 -6.15
CA SER A 314 -7.01 -2.98 -4.99
C SER A 314 -6.47 -4.18 -4.22
N ALA A 315 -5.60 -4.95 -4.89
CA ALA A 315 -4.91 -6.06 -4.26
C ALA A 315 -4.01 -5.53 -3.13
N VAL A 316 -4.29 -5.98 -1.93
CA VAL A 316 -3.64 -5.51 -0.71
C VAL A 316 -2.85 -6.63 -0.05
N LYS A 317 -2.96 -6.86 1.24
CA LYS A 317 -2.13 -7.84 1.93
C LYS A 317 -2.53 -9.28 1.63
N PHE A 318 -1.59 -10.17 1.86
CA PHE A 318 -1.74 -11.60 1.65
C PHE A 318 -1.00 -12.39 2.73
N ASP A 319 -1.37 -13.67 2.85
CA ASP A 319 -0.61 -14.64 3.65
C ASP A 319 -0.62 -16.01 2.99
N ILE A 320 0.27 -16.87 3.46
CA ILE A 320 0.49 -18.20 2.91
C ILE A 320 -0.23 -19.23 3.76
N ILE A 321 -1.06 -20.05 3.13
CA ILE A 321 -1.72 -21.19 3.79
C ILE A 321 -0.64 -22.12 4.36
N PRO A 322 -0.73 -22.49 5.65
CA PRO A 322 0.28 -23.34 6.28
C PRO A 322 0.57 -24.62 5.50
N ARG A 323 1.84 -24.97 5.34
CA ARG A 323 2.29 -26.11 4.51
C ARG A 323 1.72 -27.45 4.90
N TYR A 324 1.33 -27.63 6.15
CA TYR A 324 0.74 -28.88 6.62
C TYR A 324 -0.70 -29.09 6.16
N HIS A 325 -1.35 -28.10 5.52
CA HIS A 325 -2.66 -28.29 4.94
C HIS A 325 -2.55 -29.25 3.73
N PRO A 326 -3.37 -30.32 3.69
CA PRO A 326 -3.11 -31.44 2.77
C PRO A 326 -3.22 -31.09 1.28
N THR A 327 -4.09 -30.16 0.92
CA THR A 327 -4.42 -29.82 -0.47
C THR A 327 -4.00 -28.43 -0.88
N LEU A 328 -4.08 -27.45 0.02
CA LEU A 328 -3.86 -26.03 -0.27
C LEU A 328 -2.57 -25.48 0.35
N GLY A 329 -1.82 -26.31 1.08
CA GLY A 329 -0.60 -25.86 1.76
C GLY A 329 0.40 -25.18 0.82
N GLY A 330 0.89 -24.00 1.19
CA GLY A 330 1.82 -23.19 0.41
C GLY A 330 1.13 -22.29 -0.63
N GLN A 331 -0.16 -22.38 -0.85
CA GLN A 331 -0.88 -21.40 -1.67
C GLN A 331 -1.12 -20.10 -0.88
N MET A 332 -1.38 -19.01 -1.61
CA MET A 332 -1.63 -17.70 -1.02
C MET A 332 -3.12 -17.40 -0.95
N VAL A 333 -3.52 -16.62 0.04
CA VAL A 333 -4.79 -15.89 0.01
C VAL A 333 -4.48 -14.40 0.01
N VAL A 334 -5.03 -13.67 -0.97
CA VAL A 334 -4.85 -12.24 -1.16
C VAL A 334 -6.18 -11.54 -0.88
N ALA A 335 -6.14 -10.48 -0.06
CA ALA A 335 -7.28 -9.61 0.15
C ALA A 335 -7.37 -8.58 -0.99
N LEU A 336 -8.59 -8.34 -1.48
CA LEU A 336 -8.90 -7.35 -2.51
C LEU A 336 -9.82 -6.30 -1.87
N PHE A 337 -9.26 -5.14 -1.56
CA PHE A 337 -10.00 -4.04 -0.90
C PHE A 337 -11.13 -3.49 -1.78
N GLY A 338 -10.92 -3.49 -3.09
CA GLY A 338 -11.90 -3.14 -4.10
C GLY A 338 -11.90 -1.68 -4.52
N ASP A 339 -12.65 -1.44 -5.58
CA ASP A 339 -12.69 -0.17 -6.31
C ASP A 339 -13.47 0.96 -5.59
N GLU A 340 -13.18 2.18 -6.04
CA GLU A 340 -13.93 3.42 -5.74
C GLU A 340 -14.47 4.05 -7.04
N ARG A 341 -14.99 3.22 -7.94
CA ARG A 341 -15.61 3.73 -9.19
C ARG A 341 -16.84 4.59 -8.88
N PRO A 342 -17.05 5.71 -9.61
CA PRO A 342 -16.29 6.16 -10.78
C PRO A 342 -15.06 7.04 -10.45
N VAL A 343 -14.63 7.16 -9.20
CA VAL A 343 -13.49 8.01 -8.80
C VAL A 343 -12.15 7.45 -9.28
N THR A 344 -11.94 6.14 -9.16
CA THR A 344 -10.67 5.49 -9.54
C THR A 344 -10.63 4.97 -10.97
N GLY A 345 -11.77 4.95 -11.67
CA GLY A 345 -11.89 4.47 -13.04
C GLY A 345 -13.29 4.64 -13.61
N PRO A 346 -13.56 4.23 -14.83
CA PRO A 346 -14.89 4.34 -15.45
C PRO A 346 -15.98 3.69 -14.61
N ALA A 347 -17.22 4.24 -14.66
CA ALA A 347 -18.36 3.63 -14.02
C ALA A 347 -18.59 2.20 -14.56
N GLY A 348 -18.96 1.28 -13.67
CA GLY A 348 -19.15 -0.12 -14.00
C GLY A 348 -19.45 -0.98 -12.79
N PRO A 349 -19.53 -2.31 -12.95
CA PRO A 349 -19.66 -3.23 -11.84
C PRO A 349 -18.53 -3.06 -10.82
N ARG A 350 -18.82 -3.29 -9.55
CA ARG A 350 -17.82 -3.29 -8.49
C ARG A 350 -16.83 -4.42 -8.68
N VAL A 351 -15.55 -4.15 -8.41
CA VAL A 351 -14.43 -5.11 -8.49
C VAL A 351 -13.77 -5.23 -7.13
N GLY A 352 -13.16 -6.36 -6.87
CA GLY A 352 -12.55 -6.66 -5.58
C GLY A 352 -13.59 -6.88 -4.49
N ARG A 353 -13.33 -6.38 -3.27
CA ARG A 353 -14.16 -6.54 -2.06
C ARG A 353 -14.33 -7.99 -1.66
N GLY A 354 -13.25 -8.74 -1.72
CA GLY A 354 -13.26 -10.16 -1.45
C GLY A 354 -11.86 -10.74 -1.33
N LEU A 355 -11.80 -12.04 -1.37
CA LEU A 355 -10.56 -12.79 -1.29
C LEU A 355 -10.32 -13.57 -2.59
N VAL A 356 -9.06 -13.77 -2.91
CA VAL A 356 -8.65 -14.64 -4.01
C VAL A 356 -7.53 -15.55 -3.53
N ARG A 357 -7.65 -16.86 -3.85
CA ARG A 357 -6.58 -17.82 -3.66
C ARG A 357 -5.70 -17.86 -4.89
N VAL A 358 -4.39 -17.84 -4.69
CA VAL A 358 -3.37 -17.89 -5.74
C VAL A 358 -2.46 -19.07 -5.52
N ASN A 359 -2.24 -19.87 -6.56
CA ASN A 359 -1.29 -20.99 -6.53
C ASN A 359 0.09 -20.49 -7.01
N PRO A 360 1.15 -20.51 -6.17
CA PRO A 360 2.47 -20.00 -6.55
C PRO A 360 3.24 -20.89 -7.54
N GLN A 361 2.71 -22.06 -7.92
CA GLN A 361 3.34 -22.95 -8.90
C GLN A 361 3.02 -22.55 -10.35
N ASP A 362 1.81 -22.04 -10.58
CA ASP A 362 1.31 -21.69 -11.92
C ASP A 362 0.66 -20.31 -11.99
N TRP A 363 0.59 -19.60 -10.85
CA TRP A 363 -0.04 -18.29 -10.67
C TRP A 363 -1.53 -18.26 -11.01
N SER A 364 -2.20 -19.41 -11.01
CA SER A 364 -3.64 -19.48 -11.20
C SER A 364 -4.40 -18.85 -10.03
N ARG A 365 -5.53 -18.20 -10.35
CA ARG A 365 -6.38 -17.50 -9.39
C ARG A 365 -7.71 -18.21 -9.21
N HIS A 366 -8.16 -18.29 -7.97
CA HIS A 366 -9.44 -18.89 -7.60
C HIS A 366 -10.18 -17.93 -6.67
N PRO A 367 -11.27 -17.27 -7.11
CA PRO A 367 -12.08 -16.43 -6.25
C PRO A 367 -12.60 -17.22 -5.06
N ILE A 368 -12.58 -16.60 -3.88
CA ILE A 368 -13.12 -17.17 -2.65
C ILE A 368 -14.47 -16.52 -2.35
N LYS A 369 -15.47 -17.33 -2.00
CA LYS A 369 -16.77 -16.82 -1.57
C LYS A 369 -16.60 -15.95 -0.33
N SER A 370 -16.82 -14.65 -0.47
CA SER A 370 -16.49 -13.62 0.51
C SER A 370 -17.74 -12.90 1.06
N GLU A 371 -18.83 -13.64 1.25
CA GLU A 371 -20.08 -13.08 1.78
C GLU A 371 -19.86 -12.43 3.15
N GLY A 372 -20.36 -11.19 3.30
CA GLY A 372 -20.27 -10.40 4.53
C GLY A 372 -19.05 -9.48 4.59
N LEU A 373 -18.04 -9.66 3.75
CA LEU A 373 -16.90 -8.73 3.67
C LEU A 373 -17.30 -7.44 2.96
N LYS A 374 -16.84 -6.31 3.50
CA LYS A 374 -17.03 -4.96 2.95
C LYS A 374 -15.78 -4.48 2.22
N ARG A 375 -14.67 -4.44 2.96
CA ARG A 375 -13.36 -3.97 2.52
C ARG A 375 -12.23 -4.79 3.16
N PRO A 376 -12.02 -6.03 2.72
CA PRO A 376 -10.93 -6.85 3.25
C PRO A 376 -9.58 -6.19 2.93
N ILE A 377 -8.74 -6.02 3.96
CA ILE A 377 -7.48 -5.29 3.86
C ILE A 377 -6.26 -6.11 4.27
N ASP A 378 -6.44 -7.12 5.10
CA ASP A 378 -5.39 -8.04 5.52
C ASP A 378 -5.95 -9.44 5.68
N VAL A 379 -5.12 -10.44 5.44
CA VAL A 379 -5.43 -11.84 5.70
C VAL A 379 -4.25 -12.49 6.39
N ARG A 380 -4.51 -13.30 7.43
CA ARG A 380 -3.46 -13.99 8.20
C ARG A 380 -3.89 -15.39 8.58
N PHE A 381 -2.94 -16.29 8.67
CA PHE A 381 -3.15 -17.62 9.20
C PHE A 381 -2.61 -17.71 10.63
N GLY A 382 -3.47 -18.09 11.56
CA GLY A 382 -3.10 -18.29 12.95
C GLY A 382 -2.27 -19.57 13.16
N VAL A 383 -1.66 -19.68 14.34
CA VAL A 383 -0.80 -20.81 14.73
C VAL A 383 -1.52 -22.19 14.64
N ASN A 384 -2.85 -22.20 14.75
CA ASN A 384 -3.68 -23.39 14.59
C ASN A 384 -4.12 -23.64 13.13
N GLY A 385 -3.68 -22.82 12.18
CA GLY A 385 -4.04 -22.94 10.77
C GLY A 385 -5.39 -22.34 10.35
N SER A 386 -6.18 -21.80 11.28
CA SER A 386 -7.37 -21.03 10.90
C SER A 386 -6.95 -19.75 10.16
N GLY A 387 -7.73 -19.39 9.14
CA GLY A 387 -7.56 -18.12 8.44
C GLY A 387 -8.34 -16.98 9.11
N PHE A 388 -7.78 -15.77 9.03
CA PHE A 388 -8.41 -14.56 9.54
C PHE A 388 -8.36 -13.47 8.49
N VAL A 389 -9.45 -12.70 8.38
CA VAL A 389 -9.56 -11.54 7.49
C VAL A 389 -9.80 -10.31 8.33
N VAL A 390 -9.02 -9.28 8.10
CA VAL A 390 -9.28 -7.93 8.62
C VAL A 390 -10.13 -7.21 7.59
N ASP A 391 -11.34 -6.83 7.98
CA ASP A 391 -12.24 -6.00 7.19
C ASP A 391 -12.17 -4.56 7.70
N PHE A 392 -11.80 -3.63 6.82
CA PHE A 392 -11.65 -2.21 7.15
C PHE A 392 -12.97 -1.55 7.55
N GLY A 393 -14.09 -2.11 7.11
CA GLY A 393 -15.43 -1.64 7.43
C GLY A 393 -16.08 -0.80 6.33
N ASP A 394 -17.07 -0.01 6.73
CA ASP A 394 -17.84 0.83 5.81
C ASP A 394 -17.02 2.03 5.36
N PHE A 395 -16.61 1.99 4.10
CA PHE A 395 -15.81 3.02 3.44
C PHE A 395 -16.16 3.12 1.96
N ALA A 396 -16.42 4.31 1.47
CA ALA A 396 -16.65 4.59 0.06
C ALA A 396 -16.27 6.04 -0.29
N ILE A 397 -15.83 6.25 -1.52
CA ILE A 397 -15.63 7.59 -2.09
C ILE A 397 -16.56 7.72 -3.31
N THR A 398 -17.37 8.77 -3.33
CA THR A 398 -18.28 9.05 -4.45
C THR A 398 -18.11 10.49 -4.93
N PRO A 399 -18.34 10.77 -6.25
CA PRO A 399 -18.17 12.12 -6.80
C PRO A 399 -19.12 13.16 -6.17
N ASP A 400 -20.31 12.74 -5.76
CA ASP A 400 -21.38 13.60 -5.25
C ASP A 400 -21.28 13.84 -3.73
N LYS A 401 -20.83 12.85 -2.97
CA LYS A 401 -20.77 12.89 -1.50
C LYS A 401 -19.36 12.95 -0.94
N GLY A 402 -18.33 12.78 -1.80
CA GLY A 402 -16.96 12.63 -1.35
C GLY A 402 -16.76 11.35 -0.55
N LEU A 403 -16.00 11.42 0.53
CA LEU A 403 -15.73 10.30 1.41
C LEU A 403 -16.92 10.04 2.33
N SER A 404 -17.38 8.79 2.38
CA SER A 404 -18.38 8.25 3.30
C SER A 404 -17.80 7.06 4.05
N ALA A 405 -17.84 7.09 5.38
CA ALA A 405 -17.30 6.01 6.20
C ALA A 405 -18.03 5.95 7.54
N GLN A 406 -17.99 4.81 8.22
CA GLN A 406 -18.60 4.61 9.53
C GLN A 406 -17.54 4.13 10.54
N ALA A 407 -17.26 4.95 11.55
CA ALA A 407 -16.40 4.56 12.66
C ALA A 407 -16.98 3.35 13.40
N GLY A 408 -16.12 2.46 13.89
CA GLY A 408 -16.54 1.25 14.58
C GLY A 408 -17.14 0.15 13.70
N SER A 409 -17.07 0.29 12.37
CA SER A 409 -17.61 -0.71 11.43
C SER A 409 -16.60 -1.78 11.01
N GLY A 410 -15.34 -1.66 11.44
CA GLY A 410 -14.30 -2.63 11.15
C GLY A 410 -14.43 -3.91 11.95
N GLU A 411 -14.11 -5.04 11.32
CA GLU A 411 -14.33 -6.39 11.87
C GLU A 411 -13.14 -7.29 11.55
N ILE A 412 -12.98 -8.34 12.36
CA ILE A 412 -12.09 -9.47 12.05
C ILE A 412 -12.95 -10.72 11.91
N PHE A 413 -12.83 -11.39 10.78
CA PHE A 413 -13.50 -12.65 10.50
C PHE A 413 -12.51 -13.80 10.60
N GLN A 414 -12.96 -14.92 11.16
CA GLN A 414 -12.29 -16.22 11.11
C GLN A 414 -12.93 -17.12 10.07
N PHE A 415 -12.13 -17.89 9.35
CA PHE A 415 -12.58 -18.91 8.41
C PHE A 415 -11.71 -20.17 8.50
N GLU A 416 -12.29 -21.30 8.11
CA GLU A 416 -11.56 -22.56 7.99
C GLU A 416 -10.96 -22.67 6.58
N VAL A 417 -9.71 -23.11 6.47
CA VAL A 417 -9.03 -23.24 5.18
C VAL A 417 -9.72 -24.22 4.24
N ASN A 418 -10.30 -25.29 4.76
CA ASN A 418 -11.08 -26.25 3.97
C ASN A 418 -12.26 -25.59 3.22
N ALA A 419 -12.80 -24.47 3.72
CA ALA A 419 -13.84 -23.72 3.04
C ALA A 419 -13.35 -22.99 1.78
N LEU A 420 -12.03 -22.98 1.51
CA LEU A 420 -11.42 -22.39 0.32
C LEU A 420 -11.31 -23.39 -0.86
N GLU A 421 -11.70 -24.64 -0.66
CA GLU A 421 -11.60 -25.69 -1.69
C GLU A 421 -12.79 -25.71 -2.68
N VAL A 422 -13.80 -24.85 -2.48
CA VAL A 422 -15.06 -24.83 -3.24
C VAL A 422 -15.03 -23.83 -4.37
#